data_e0dcbdb4c23e80ff51f39ecab349bd0f
#
_entry.id   e0dcbdb4c23e80ff51f39ecab349bd0f
#
_cell.length_a   1.000
_cell.length_b   1.000
_cell.length_c   1.000
_cell.angle_alpha   90.00
_cell.angle_beta   90.00
_cell.angle_gamma   90.00
#
_symmetry.space_group_name_H-M   'P 1'
#
loop_
_entity.id
_entity.type
_entity.pdbx_description
1 polymer ?
#
loop_
_entity_poly.entity_id
_entity_poly.type
_entity_poly.pdbx_seq_one_letter_code
_entity_poly.pdbx_strand_id
1 'polypeptide(L)'
;MVYNKFSTGPLDNGYETDYAQQMLQIFSEFKSEAPDAFILDLRYNPGGYLTCAQELASLLAPESALGKPFCTMQYNDITTPQDTTYNFISTTSAQNLNLNKLYVITSTFTASASEAVINCLRPYMGDDNVVVIGETTVGKPVAMSGYTCLLYTSPSPRD
;
A
#
# COMPACT_ATOMS: atom_id res chain seq x y z
N MET A 1 -12.45 -7.05 -5.67
CA MET A 1 -11.15 -6.88 -6.34
C MET A 1 -10.14 -7.85 -5.76
N VAL A 2 -9.40 -8.60 -6.58
CA VAL A 2 -8.24 -9.40 -6.15
C VAL A 2 -6.98 -8.59 -6.47
N TYR A 3 -6.07 -8.45 -5.51
CA TYR A 3 -4.84 -7.67 -5.69
C TYR A 3 -3.64 -8.45 -5.12
N ASN A 4 -2.81 -9.00 -5.99
CA ASN A 4 -1.84 -10.03 -5.63
C ASN A 4 -0.43 -9.51 -5.30
N LYS A 5 -0.08 -8.27 -5.67
CA LYS A 5 1.23 -7.69 -5.40
C LYS A 5 1.19 -6.16 -5.54
N PHE A 6 1.84 -5.45 -4.65
CA PHE A 6 2.08 -4.01 -4.77
C PHE A 6 3.32 -3.77 -5.65
N SER A 7 3.10 -3.64 -6.95
CA SER A 7 4.12 -3.52 -7.99
C SER A 7 3.80 -2.35 -8.91
N THR A 8 4.84 -1.70 -9.45
CA THR A 8 4.71 -0.55 -10.36
C THR A 8 4.62 -0.94 -11.83
N GLY A 9 4.76 -2.22 -12.17
CA GLY A 9 4.62 -2.72 -13.52
C GLY A 9 5.81 -3.57 -13.99
N PRO A 10 5.97 -3.75 -15.31
CA PRO A 10 6.95 -4.69 -15.88
C PRO A 10 8.40 -4.45 -15.46
N LEU A 11 8.78 -3.20 -15.23
CA LEU A 11 10.14 -2.85 -14.78
C LEU A 11 10.32 -3.02 -13.28
N ASP A 12 9.22 -3.01 -12.51
CA ASP A 12 9.16 -3.17 -11.05
C ASP A 12 10.29 -2.42 -10.31
N ASN A 13 10.52 -1.17 -10.70
CA ASN A 13 11.62 -0.34 -10.23
C ASN A 13 11.20 0.68 -9.14
N GLY A 14 9.96 0.59 -8.64
CA GLY A 14 9.41 1.48 -7.62
C GLY A 14 8.94 2.85 -8.10
N TYR A 15 9.09 3.14 -9.40
CA TYR A 15 8.59 4.37 -10.01
C TYR A 15 7.22 4.17 -10.64
N GLU A 16 6.51 5.27 -10.85
CA GLU A 16 5.22 5.27 -11.52
C GLU A 16 5.32 4.62 -12.90
N THR A 17 4.40 3.72 -13.19
CA THR A 17 4.34 2.94 -14.43
C THR A 17 2.90 2.77 -14.87
N ASP A 18 2.70 1.99 -15.94
CA ASP A 18 1.38 1.68 -16.49
C ASP A 18 0.40 1.06 -15.46
N TYR A 19 0.89 0.40 -14.41
CA TYR A 19 0.02 -0.21 -13.38
C TYR A 19 -0.69 0.84 -12.52
N ALA A 20 -0.06 1.98 -12.22
CA ALA A 20 -0.72 3.07 -11.53
C ALA A 20 -1.86 3.65 -12.40
N GLN A 21 -1.61 3.88 -13.68
CA GLN A 21 -2.63 4.38 -14.60
C GLN A 21 -3.78 3.37 -14.78
N GLN A 22 -3.46 2.08 -14.90
CA GLN A 22 -4.48 1.02 -14.96
C GLN A 22 -5.32 0.95 -13.68
N MET A 23 -4.71 1.13 -12.51
CA MET A 23 -5.42 1.21 -11.24
C MET A 23 -6.43 2.35 -11.24
N LEU A 24 -6.02 3.56 -11.63
CA LEU A 24 -6.92 4.71 -11.72
C LEU A 24 -8.07 4.47 -12.70
N GLN A 25 -7.81 3.81 -13.83
CA GLN A 25 -8.85 3.47 -14.80
C GLN A 25 -9.86 2.48 -14.20
N ILE A 26 -9.40 1.39 -13.56
CA ILE A 26 -10.24 0.39 -12.91
C ILE A 26 -11.10 1.05 -11.81
N PHE A 27 -10.53 1.96 -11.03
CA PHE A 27 -11.28 2.66 -9.99
C PHE A 27 -12.28 3.68 -10.56
N SER A 28 -12.01 4.27 -11.73
CA SER A 28 -13.01 5.06 -12.45
C SER A 28 -14.21 4.22 -12.85
N GLU A 29 -13.99 2.98 -13.32
CA GLU A 29 -15.05 2.04 -13.65
C GLU A 29 -15.84 1.63 -12.38
N PHE A 30 -15.17 1.24 -11.30
CA PHE A 30 -15.83 0.93 -10.03
C PHE A 30 -16.68 2.10 -9.53
N LYS A 31 -16.18 3.32 -9.62
CA LYS A 31 -16.92 4.51 -9.19
C LYS A 31 -18.17 4.74 -10.03
N SER A 32 -18.11 4.47 -11.34
CA SER A 32 -19.28 4.61 -12.24
C SER A 32 -20.37 3.59 -11.94
N GLU A 33 -19.99 2.38 -11.50
CA GLU A 33 -20.92 1.31 -11.10
C GLU A 33 -21.52 1.51 -9.70
N ALA A 34 -20.96 2.42 -8.89
CA ALA A 34 -21.40 2.77 -7.54
C ALA A 34 -21.73 1.55 -6.66
N PRO A 35 -20.78 0.66 -6.38
CA PRO A 35 -21.05 -0.61 -5.68
C PRO A 35 -21.49 -0.36 -4.24
N ASP A 36 -22.47 -1.13 -3.78
CA ASP A 36 -22.98 -1.09 -2.39
C ASP A 36 -21.93 -1.55 -1.36
N ALA A 37 -20.98 -2.40 -1.78
CA ALA A 37 -19.92 -2.93 -0.92
C ALA A 37 -18.65 -3.17 -1.72
N PHE A 38 -17.50 -3.02 -1.06
CA PHE A 38 -16.20 -3.31 -1.66
C PHE A 38 -15.47 -4.39 -0.87
N ILE A 39 -15.05 -5.44 -1.59
CA ILE A 39 -14.26 -6.54 -1.04
C ILE A 39 -12.88 -6.51 -1.69
N LEU A 40 -11.83 -6.34 -0.88
CA LEU A 40 -10.44 -6.41 -1.28
C LEU A 40 -9.85 -7.76 -0.89
N ASP A 41 -9.47 -8.57 -1.86
CA ASP A 41 -8.84 -9.87 -1.62
C ASP A 41 -7.31 -9.73 -1.67
N LEU A 42 -6.67 -9.89 -0.51
CA LEU A 42 -5.22 -9.82 -0.31
C LEU A 42 -4.62 -11.17 0.13
N ARG A 43 -5.36 -12.28 0.00
CA ARG A 43 -4.90 -13.61 0.48
C ARG A 43 -3.55 -14.04 -0.07
N TYR A 44 -3.22 -13.64 -1.28
CA TYR A 44 -1.96 -14.00 -1.95
C TYR A 44 -0.98 -12.84 -2.08
N ASN A 45 -1.21 -11.74 -1.34
CA ASN A 45 -0.41 -10.53 -1.46
C ASN A 45 0.60 -10.38 -0.32
N PRO A 46 1.90 -10.65 -0.55
CA PRO A 46 2.95 -10.50 0.46
C PRO A 46 3.41 -9.04 0.65
N GLY A 47 2.75 -8.08 0.00
CA GLY A 47 3.14 -6.68 0.01
C GLY A 47 3.84 -6.22 -1.27
N GLY A 48 4.78 -5.29 -1.13
CA GLY A 48 5.53 -4.67 -2.21
C GLY A 48 5.79 -3.19 -1.93
N TYR A 49 5.69 -2.34 -2.95
CA TYR A 49 6.00 -0.91 -2.81
C TYR A 49 4.97 -0.16 -1.96
N LEU A 50 5.48 0.65 -1.03
CA LEU A 50 4.66 1.50 -0.17
C LEU A 50 3.87 2.54 -0.97
N THR A 51 4.44 3.06 -2.06
CA THR A 51 3.76 4.00 -2.95
C THR A 51 2.49 3.40 -3.59
N CYS A 52 2.55 2.12 -3.98
CA CYS A 52 1.36 1.42 -4.50
C CYS A 52 0.30 1.18 -3.41
N ALA A 53 0.74 0.91 -2.17
CA ALA A 53 -0.18 0.78 -1.03
C ALA A 53 -0.84 2.13 -0.69
N GLN A 54 -0.07 3.21 -0.72
CA GLN A 54 -0.56 4.59 -0.54
C GLN A 54 -1.62 4.94 -1.59
N GLU A 55 -1.38 4.62 -2.87
CA GLU A 55 -2.31 4.86 -3.96
C GLU A 55 -3.62 4.07 -3.76
N LEU A 56 -3.53 2.75 -3.57
CA LEU A 56 -4.70 1.91 -3.33
C LEU A 56 -5.50 2.38 -2.11
N ALA A 57 -4.82 2.67 -1.00
CA ALA A 57 -5.47 3.16 0.21
C ALA A 57 -6.16 4.51 -0.04
N SER A 58 -5.55 5.40 -0.84
CA SER A 58 -6.14 6.69 -1.19
C SER A 58 -7.41 6.56 -2.05
N LEU A 59 -7.46 5.54 -2.90
CA LEU A 59 -8.62 5.24 -3.73
C LEU A 59 -9.79 4.63 -2.93
N LEU A 60 -9.50 3.97 -1.81
CA LEU A 60 -10.48 3.31 -0.94
C LEU A 60 -10.93 4.19 0.24
N ALA A 61 -10.08 5.12 0.70
CA ALA A 61 -10.29 5.93 1.89
C ALA A 61 -11.55 6.81 1.80
N PRO A 62 -12.14 7.20 2.93
CA PRO A 62 -13.07 8.32 2.96
C PRO A 62 -12.43 9.57 2.35
N GLU A 63 -13.18 10.34 1.57
CA GLU A 63 -12.66 11.56 0.93
C GLU A 63 -12.05 12.54 1.95
N SER A 64 -12.62 12.58 3.15
CA SER A 64 -12.11 13.37 4.27
C SER A 64 -10.71 12.99 4.76
N ALA A 65 -10.18 11.84 4.38
CA ALA A 65 -8.82 11.37 4.71
C ALA A 65 -7.78 11.86 3.69
N LEU A 66 -8.18 12.22 2.49
CA LEU A 66 -7.26 12.66 1.44
C LEU A 66 -6.43 13.87 1.89
N GLY A 67 -5.13 13.81 1.64
CA GLY A 67 -4.15 14.81 2.09
C GLY A 67 -3.71 14.67 3.56
N LYS A 68 -4.35 13.83 4.37
CA LYS A 68 -3.94 13.53 5.74
C LYS A 68 -2.90 12.39 5.79
N PRO A 69 -2.19 12.21 6.93
CA PRO A 69 -1.18 11.18 7.05
C PRO A 69 -1.70 9.77 6.76
N PHE A 70 -1.06 9.07 5.83
CA PHE A 70 -1.25 7.65 5.58
C PHE A 70 -0.37 6.82 6.52
N CYS A 71 0.95 7.04 6.47
CA CYS A 71 1.91 6.42 7.36
C CYS A 71 3.17 7.27 7.53
N THR A 72 3.94 6.99 8.57
CA THR A 72 5.26 7.58 8.78
C THR A 72 6.32 6.48 8.74
N MET A 73 7.30 6.65 7.86
CA MET A 73 8.54 5.86 7.85
C MET A 73 9.47 6.43 8.90
N GLN A 74 9.74 5.64 9.94
CA GLN A 74 10.69 6.00 10.98
C GLN A 74 12.00 5.22 10.79
N TYR A 75 13.10 5.93 10.85
CA TYR A 75 14.44 5.37 10.78
C TYR A 75 15.05 5.22 12.18
N ASN A 76 16.21 4.57 12.28
CA ASN A 76 16.94 4.47 13.54
C ASN A 76 17.55 5.82 13.96
N ASP A 77 18.11 5.87 15.16
CA ASP A 77 18.66 7.10 15.78
C ASP A 77 19.71 7.82 14.92
N ILE A 78 20.42 7.08 14.06
CA ILE A 78 21.48 7.63 13.20
C ILE A 78 20.87 8.28 11.95
N THR A 79 19.72 7.79 11.49
CA THR A 79 19.09 8.20 10.24
C THR A 79 17.72 8.86 10.44
N THR A 80 17.34 9.20 11.68
CA THR A 80 16.09 9.92 12.01
C THR A 80 15.81 11.15 11.12
N PRO A 81 16.82 11.96 10.65
CA PRO A 81 16.54 13.04 9.72
C PRO A 81 15.92 12.60 8.38
N GLN A 82 15.87 11.30 8.09
CA GLN A 82 15.21 10.73 6.91
C GLN A 82 13.74 10.33 7.18
N ASP A 83 13.25 10.49 8.41
CA ASP A 83 11.86 10.22 8.75
C ASP A 83 10.93 10.97 7.81
N THR A 84 9.99 10.25 7.22
CA THR A 84 9.12 10.80 6.19
C THR A 84 7.68 10.38 6.41
N THR A 85 6.77 11.34 6.42
CA THR A 85 5.32 11.07 6.45
C THR A 85 4.75 11.07 5.03
N TYR A 86 4.14 9.98 4.67
CA TYR A 86 3.36 9.83 3.45
C TYR A 86 1.90 10.17 3.75
N ASN A 87 1.28 11.00 2.93
CA ASN A 87 -0.13 11.36 3.07
C ASN A 87 -0.98 10.60 2.06
N PHE A 88 -2.27 10.41 2.33
CA PHE A 88 -3.22 9.97 1.31
C PHE A 88 -3.19 10.94 0.13
N ILE A 89 -3.20 10.41 -1.09
CA ILE A 89 -2.98 11.17 -2.33
C ILE A 89 -4.27 11.94 -2.69
N SER A 90 -4.21 13.26 -2.64
CA SER A 90 -5.39 14.12 -2.93
C SER A 90 -5.79 14.12 -4.40
N THR A 91 -4.83 13.89 -5.31
CA THR A 91 -5.09 13.85 -6.75
C THR A 91 -5.93 12.67 -7.21
N THR A 92 -6.09 11.64 -6.35
CA THR A 92 -6.96 10.49 -6.63
C THR A 92 -8.45 10.78 -6.37
N SER A 93 -8.83 11.97 -5.96
CA SER A 93 -10.22 12.30 -5.57
C SER A 93 -11.25 12.01 -6.67
N ALA A 94 -10.87 12.16 -7.94
CA ALA A 94 -11.75 11.84 -9.06
C ALA A 94 -12.10 10.35 -9.16
N GLN A 95 -11.20 9.44 -8.77
CA GLN A 95 -11.34 7.99 -8.80
C GLN A 95 -11.63 7.39 -7.42
N ASN A 96 -11.49 8.18 -6.35
CA ASN A 96 -11.71 7.73 -4.99
C ASN A 96 -13.16 7.25 -4.79
N LEU A 97 -13.32 6.07 -4.20
CA LEU A 97 -14.62 5.45 -3.95
C LEU A 97 -15.34 6.01 -2.71
N ASN A 98 -14.63 6.78 -1.87
CA ASN A 98 -15.18 7.37 -0.65
C ASN A 98 -15.91 6.34 0.22
N LEU A 99 -15.25 5.21 0.50
CA LEU A 99 -15.88 4.10 1.20
C LEU A 99 -16.11 4.41 2.68
N ASN A 100 -17.30 4.06 3.17
CA ASN A 100 -17.61 4.06 4.59
C ASN A 100 -17.27 2.72 5.24
N LYS A 101 -17.17 1.63 4.45
CA LYS A 101 -16.87 0.29 4.92
C LYS A 101 -16.08 -0.49 3.88
N LEU A 102 -15.07 -1.23 4.34
CA LEU A 102 -14.21 -2.06 3.53
C LEU A 102 -14.15 -3.47 4.12
N TYR A 103 -14.33 -4.47 3.28
CA TYR A 103 -14.08 -5.87 3.61
C TYR A 103 -12.76 -6.31 3.01
N VAL A 104 -11.87 -6.91 3.82
CA VAL A 104 -10.56 -7.39 3.37
C VAL A 104 -10.42 -8.87 3.65
N ILE A 105 -10.14 -9.66 2.62
CA ILE A 105 -9.89 -11.10 2.78
C ILE A 105 -8.37 -11.30 2.90
N THR A 106 -7.96 -11.98 3.98
CA THR A 106 -6.56 -12.19 4.33
C THR A 106 -6.20 -13.65 4.51
N SER A 107 -4.92 -13.97 4.43
CA SER A 107 -4.34 -15.27 4.78
C SER A 107 -3.00 -15.09 5.48
N THR A 108 -2.36 -16.19 5.86
CA THR A 108 -1.00 -16.21 6.41
C THR A 108 0.08 -15.72 5.43
N PHE A 109 -0.26 -15.47 4.15
CA PHE A 109 0.63 -14.84 3.16
C PHE A 109 0.47 -13.32 3.10
N THR A 110 -0.62 -12.78 3.64
CA THR A 110 -0.86 -11.33 3.63
C THR A 110 0.16 -10.61 4.51
N ALA A 111 0.94 -9.68 3.96
CA ALA A 111 2.06 -9.06 4.68
C ALA A 111 2.37 -7.62 4.24
N SER A 112 3.10 -6.88 5.11
CA SER A 112 3.80 -5.64 4.77
C SER A 112 2.87 -4.57 4.17
N ALA A 113 3.04 -4.16 2.90
CA ALA A 113 2.21 -3.15 2.25
C ALA A 113 0.70 -3.48 2.28
N SER A 114 0.32 -4.77 2.25
CA SER A 114 -1.06 -5.22 2.45
C SER A 114 -1.58 -4.87 3.84
N GLU A 115 -0.76 -5.09 4.87
CA GLU A 115 -1.08 -4.77 6.26
C GLU A 115 -1.11 -3.25 6.48
N ALA A 116 -0.25 -2.50 5.77
CA ALA A 116 -0.26 -1.04 5.79
C ALA A 116 -1.60 -0.49 5.27
N VAL A 117 -2.14 -1.00 4.17
CA VAL A 117 -3.46 -0.60 3.66
C VAL A 117 -4.54 -0.79 4.73
N ILE A 118 -4.59 -1.98 5.36
CA ILE A 118 -5.58 -2.31 6.38
C ILE A 118 -5.44 -1.36 7.59
N ASN A 119 -4.23 -1.25 8.13
CA ASN A 119 -3.99 -0.54 9.39
C ASN A 119 -4.07 0.99 9.24
N CYS A 120 -3.66 1.53 8.10
CA CYS A 120 -3.69 2.97 7.88
C CYS A 120 -5.08 3.50 7.50
N LEU A 121 -6.00 2.64 7.03
CA LEU A 121 -7.40 3.02 6.81
C LEU A 121 -8.23 3.05 8.09
N ARG A 122 -7.93 2.21 9.07
CA ARG A 122 -8.69 2.10 10.34
C ARG A 122 -8.90 3.42 11.08
N PRO A 123 -7.88 4.28 11.26
CA PRO A 123 -8.05 5.56 11.97
C PRO A 123 -9.05 6.51 11.31
N TYR A 124 -9.30 6.35 10.01
CA TYR A 124 -10.17 7.23 9.22
C TYR A 124 -11.56 6.64 8.98
N MET A 125 -11.66 5.33 8.88
CA MET A 125 -12.92 4.63 8.66
C MET A 125 -13.57 4.15 9.97
N GLY A 126 -12.76 3.95 11.02
CA GLY A 126 -13.15 3.25 12.26
C GLY A 126 -12.86 1.75 12.18
N ASP A 127 -12.49 1.16 13.32
CA ASP A 127 -12.08 -0.25 13.40
C ASP A 127 -13.18 -1.21 12.92
N ASP A 128 -14.44 -0.94 13.25
CA ASP A 128 -15.61 -1.76 12.87
C ASP A 128 -15.95 -1.67 11.37
N ASN A 129 -15.37 -0.70 10.68
CA ASN A 129 -15.62 -0.46 9.25
C ASN A 129 -14.52 -1.00 8.34
N VAL A 130 -13.38 -1.43 8.90
CA VAL A 130 -12.36 -2.19 8.17
C VAL A 130 -12.43 -3.65 8.63
N VAL A 131 -13.33 -4.41 7.99
CA VAL A 131 -13.65 -5.79 8.38
C VAL A 131 -12.68 -6.75 7.73
N VAL A 132 -11.83 -7.38 8.54
CA VAL A 132 -10.87 -8.39 8.08
C VAL A 132 -11.48 -9.77 8.22
N ILE A 133 -11.43 -10.57 7.14
CA ILE A 133 -12.01 -11.91 7.06
C ILE A 133 -10.93 -12.89 6.61
N GLY A 134 -10.77 -13.99 7.32
CA GLY A 134 -9.82 -15.04 6.97
C GLY A 134 -8.81 -15.30 8.07
N GLU A 135 -7.55 -15.53 7.68
CA GLU A 135 -6.49 -15.89 8.61
C GLU A 135 -5.71 -14.67 9.09
N THR A 136 -4.97 -14.85 10.18
CA THR A 136 -4.05 -13.84 10.71
C THR A 136 -2.93 -13.57 9.70
N THR A 137 -2.65 -12.29 9.47
CA THR A 137 -1.58 -11.84 8.58
C THR A 137 -0.19 -12.04 9.21
N VAL A 138 0.86 -11.85 8.43
CA VAL A 138 2.27 -12.10 8.87
C VAL A 138 2.69 -11.20 10.04
N GLY A 139 2.18 -9.97 10.14
CA GLY A 139 2.59 -9.02 11.16
C GLY A 139 3.96 -8.38 10.88
N LYS A 140 4.20 -7.95 9.62
CA LYS A 140 5.47 -7.31 9.22
C LYS A 140 5.38 -5.78 9.27
N PRO A 141 5.82 -5.14 10.39
CA PRO A 141 5.71 -3.69 10.58
C PRO A 141 6.89 -2.90 9.99
N VAL A 142 7.84 -3.57 9.34
CA VAL A 142 9.07 -2.97 8.84
C VAL A 142 9.11 -2.89 7.32
N ALA A 143 9.67 -1.79 6.79
CA ALA A 143 10.02 -1.65 5.40
C ALA A 143 11.50 -1.99 5.16
N MET A 144 11.85 -2.24 3.90
CA MET A 144 13.22 -2.52 3.48
C MET A 144 13.60 -1.58 2.34
N SER A 145 14.80 -1.01 2.39
CA SER A 145 15.40 -0.24 1.30
C SER A 145 16.64 -0.96 0.80
N GLY A 146 16.78 -1.07 -0.51
CA GLY A 146 17.98 -1.62 -1.14
C GLY A 146 19.05 -0.56 -1.27
N TYR A 147 20.25 -0.86 -0.79
CA TYR A 147 21.45 -0.02 -0.99
C TYR A 147 22.50 -0.80 -1.78
N THR A 148 23.01 -0.20 -2.84
CA THR A 148 24.13 -0.78 -3.57
C THR A 148 25.43 -0.36 -2.89
N CYS A 149 26.15 -1.34 -2.33
CA CYS A 149 27.48 -1.10 -1.75
C CYS A 149 28.55 -1.30 -2.81
N LEU A 150 29.23 -0.23 -3.19
CA LEU A 150 30.34 -0.25 -4.16
C LEU A 150 31.67 -0.78 -3.57
N LEU A 151 31.71 -1.07 -2.26
CA LEU A 151 32.93 -1.53 -1.59
C LEU A 151 33.37 -2.96 -1.95
N TYR A 152 32.51 -3.73 -2.64
CA TYR A 152 32.79 -5.11 -3.04
C TYR A 152 33.09 -5.29 -4.53
N THR A 153 33.52 -4.21 -5.21
CA THR A 153 33.91 -4.29 -6.62
C THR A 153 35.38 -4.68 -6.83
N SER A 154 36.18 -4.77 -5.74
CA SER A 154 37.56 -5.25 -5.81
C SER A 154 37.59 -6.79 -5.65
N PRO A 155 38.38 -7.48 -6.47
CA PRO A 155 38.61 -8.92 -6.29
C PRO A 155 39.15 -9.20 -4.89
N SER A 156 38.75 -10.31 -4.32
CA SER A 156 39.26 -10.77 -3.03
C SER A 156 40.81 -10.92 -3.10
N PRO A 157 41.57 -10.47 -2.11
CA PRO A 157 43.02 -10.69 -2.09
C PRO A 157 43.44 -12.14 -1.98
N ARG A 158 42.50 -13.08 -2.09
CA ARG A 158 42.73 -14.52 -1.94
C ARG A 158 42.60 -15.30 -3.24
N ASP A 159 42.42 -14.67 -4.37
CA ASP A 159 42.36 -15.31 -5.69
C ASP A 159 43.71 -15.22 -6.38
#